data_b80b20eeaeed753f4c679df35df74bd6
#
_entry.id   b80b20eeaeed753f4c679df35df74bd6
#
_cell.length_a   1.000
_cell.length_b   1.000
_cell.length_c   1.000
_cell.angle_alpha   90.00
_cell.angle_beta   90.00
_cell.angle_gamma   90.00
#
_symmetry.space_group_name_H-M   'P 1'
#
loop_
_entity.id
_entity.type
_entity.pdbx_description
1 polymer ?
#
loop_
_entity_poly.entity_id
_entity_poly.type
_entity_poly.pdbx_seq_one_letter_code
_entity_poly.pdbx_strand_id
1 'polypeptide(L)'
;MRKALLVTHVSGFVPQFEMNNVHILQNMGYEVHYASNFHNPSYGDDNSRLEGTGIICHQIDFERSPFKRKNITAYRQLKKLMEEHEFDLVHCHTPMGGALARLAAHNTHTGPVIYTAHGFHFFKGAPLINWMIYYPVECYLSRYTDVLICINVEDYKRAK
;
A
#
# COMPACT_ATOMS: atom_id res chain seq x y z
N MET A 1 -10.35 20.16 0.43
CA MET A 1 -10.05 19.33 -0.76
C MET A 1 -9.96 17.89 -0.29
N ARG A 2 -10.54 16.92 -1.00
CA ARG A 2 -10.44 15.51 -0.61
C ARG A 2 -9.01 15.01 -0.75
N LYS A 3 -8.56 14.16 0.15
CA LYS A 3 -7.18 13.65 0.17
C LYS A 3 -7.17 12.14 -0.02
N ALA A 4 -6.33 11.66 -0.93
CA ALA A 4 -6.09 10.23 -1.14
C ALA A 4 -4.66 9.87 -0.76
N LEU A 5 -4.48 8.80 0.02
CA LEU A 5 -3.19 8.28 0.42
C LEU A 5 -2.86 7.00 -0.36
N LEU A 6 -1.83 7.05 -1.18
CA LEU A 6 -1.22 5.88 -1.78
C LEU A 6 -0.13 5.32 -0.85
N VAL A 7 -0.08 4.00 -0.67
CA VAL A 7 0.91 3.36 0.22
C VAL A 7 1.59 2.19 -0.48
N THR A 8 2.92 2.23 -0.53
CA THR A 8 3.77 1.11 -0.98
C THR A 8 5.01 1.00 -0.10
N HIS A 9 5.70 -0.14 -0.13
CA HIS A 9 6.92 -0.29 0.67
C HIS A 9 8.19 0.27 0.00
N VAL A 10 8.15 0.53 -1.33
CA VAL A 10 9.23 1.13 -2.11
C VAL A 10 8.71 2.23 -3.01
N SER A 11 9.42 3.35 -3.09
CA SER A 11 8.90 4.57 -3.73
C SER A 11 8.81 4.51 -5.25
N GLY A 12 9.61 3.70 -5.92
CA GLY A 12 9.56 3.51 -7.37
C GLY A 12 8.33 2.75 -7.86
N PHE A 13 7.51 2.19 -6.96
CA PHE A 13 6.34 1.40 -7.34
C PHE A 13 5.26 2.27 -8.02
N VAL A 14 4.89 3.39 -7.41
CA VAL A 14 3.85 4.28 -7.98
C VAL A 14 4.26 4.84 -9.34
N PRO A 15 5.46 5.43 -9.53
CA PRO A 15 5.86 5.91 -10.85
C PRO A 15 5.97 4.82 -11.91
N GLN A 16 6.15 3.57 -11.52
CA GLN A 16 6.26 2.45 -12.45
C GLN A 16 4.91 1.86 -12.86
N PHE A 17 3.95 1.76 -11.92
CA PHE A 17 2.76 0.95 -12.12
C PHE A 17 1.44 1.71 -11.90
N GLU A 18 1.44 2.81 -11.15
CA GLU A 18 0.21 3.41 -10.61
C GLU A 18 -0.06 4.84 -11.08
N MET A 19 0.73 5.39 -11.99
CA MET A 19 0.54 6.78 -12.45
C MET A 19 -0.82 7.03 -13.07
N ASN A 20 -1.42 6.03 -13.73
CA ASN A 20 -2.77 6.16 -14.26
C ASN A 20 -3.80 6.37 -13.13
N ASN A 21 -3.66 5.64 -12.02
CA ASN A 21 -4.51 5.80 -10.84
C ASN A 21 -4.29 7.15 -10.16
N VAL A 22 -3.04 7.64 -10.12
CA VAL A 22 -2.73 9.00 -9.66
C VAL A 22 -3.50 10.04 -10.48
N HIS A 23 -3.41 9.97 -11.80
CA HIS A 23 -4.13 10.92 -12.68
C HIS A 23 -5.66 10.83 -12.53
N ILE A 24 -6.20 9.62 -12.37
CA ILE A 24 -7.63 9.43 -12.11
C ILE A 24 -8.03 10.15 -10.81
N LEU A 25 -7.29 9.94 -9.72
CA LEU A 25 -7.56 10.57 -8.43
C LEU A 25 -7.46 12.11 -8.51
N GLN A 26 -6.42 12.62 -9.16
CA GLN A 26 -6.25 14.06 -9.38
C GLN A 26 -7.40 14.64 -10.20
N ASN A 27 -7.82 13.98 -11.27
CA ASN A 27 -8.96 14.40 -12.10
C ASN A 27 -10.30 14.35 -11.34
N MET A 28 -10.41 13.48 -10.33
CA MET A 28 -11.55 13.43 -9.41
C MET A 28 -11.48 14.50 -8.31
N GLY A 29 -10.46 15.35 -8.31
CA GLY A 29 -10.27 16.45 -7.38
C GLY A 29 -9.65 16.02 -6.03
N TYR A 30 -8.94 14.91 -5.99
CA TYR A 30 -8.16 14.53 -4.82
C TYR A 30 -6.78 15.19 -4.82
N GLU A 31 -6.34 15.64 -3.67
CA GLU A 31 -4.94 15.87 -3.35
C GLU A 31 -4.30 14.51 -3.09
N VAL A 32 -3.32 14.15 -3.89
CA VAL A 32 -2.70 12.81 -3.82
C VAL A 32 -1.45 12.85 -2.96
N HIS A 33 -1.46 12.09 -1.88
CA HIS A 33 -0.34 11.85 -0.98
C HIS A 33 0.23 10.46 -1.23
N TYR A 34 1.54 10.31 -1.06
CA TYR A 34 2.23 9.05 -1.27
C TYR A 34 3.17 8.73 -0.11
N ALA A 35 2.84 7.68 0.65
CA ALA A 35 3.64 7.17 1.76
C ALA A 35 4.47 5.96 1.31
N SER A 36 5.78 6.08 1.36
CA SER A 36 6.70 5.03 0.91
C SER A 36 8.09 5.19 1.50
N ASN A 37 8.97 4.18 1.30
CA ASN A 37 10.38 4.32 1.64
C ASN A 37 11.16 4.91 0.46
N PHE A 38 11.39 6.22 0.48
CA PHE A 38 12.11 6.96 -0.55
C PHE A 38 13.63 6.78 -0.49
N HIS A 39 14.15 6.16 0.57
CA HIS A 39 15.56 5.74 0.64
C HIS A 39 15.84 4.42 -0.07
N ASN A 40 14.77 3.72 -0.50
CA ASN A 40 14.85 2.48 -1.26
C ASN A 40 13.88 2.55 -2.45
N PRO A 41 14.21 3.28 -3.53
CA PRO A 41 13.29 3.52 -4.63
C PRO A 41 12.88 2.25 -5.36
N SER A 42 13.76 1.32 -5.66
CA SER A 42 13.50 0.17 -6.54
C SER A 42 12.75 0.55 -7.85
N TYR A 43 12.72 -0.29 -8.86
CA TYR A 43 12.06 -0.03 -10.16
C TYR A 43 12.49 1.28 -10.85
N GLY A 44 13.65 1.78 -10.58
CA GLY A 44 14.21 3.02 -11.07
C GLY A 44 15.15 3.59 -10.01
N ASP A 45 16.13 4.29 -10.43
CA ASP A 45 17.31 4.55 -9.61
C ASP A 45 17.13 5.68 -8.60
N ASP A 46 16.09 6.50 -8.81
CA ASP A 46 15.82 7.64 -7.96
C ASP A 46 14.31 7.95 -7.92
N ASN A 47 13.97 9.01 -7.21
CA ASN A 47 12.60 9.49 -7.08
C ASN A 47 12.26 10.62 -8.07
N SER A 48 13.13 10.90 -9.06
CA SER A 48 12.95 12.01 -10.00
C SER A 48 11.65 11.92 -10.82
N ARG A 49 11.19 10.70 -11.07
CA ARG A 49 9.90 10.44 -11.77
C ARG A 49 8.67 10.94 -11.02
N LEU A 50 8.80 11.30 -9.75
CA LEU A 50 7.74 11.92 -8.96
C LEU A 50 7.75 13.44 -9.03
N GLU A 51 8.82 14.04 -9.54
CA GLU A 51 8.92 15.49 -9.69
C GLU A 51 7.89 16.02 -10.69
N GLY A 52 7.28 17.13 -10.36
CA GLY A 52 6.26 17.77 -11.20
C GLY A 52 4.93 17.01 -11.31
N THR A 53 4.75 15.87 -10.63
CA THR A 53 3.50 15.09 -10.66
C THR A 53 2.40 15.66 -9.77
N GLY A 54 2.70 16.60 -8.88
CA GLY A 54 1.77 17.13 -7.88
C GLY A 54 1.48 16.17 -6.72
N ILE A 55 2.23 15.06 -6.61
CA ILE A 55 2.11 14.11 -5.50
C ILE A 55 2.88 14.64 -4.28
N ILE A 56 2.24 14.60 -3.11
CA ILE A 56 2.86 14.96 -1.83
C ILE A 56 3.48 13.70 -1.20
N CYS A 57 4.81 13.65 -1.15
CA CYS A 57 5.56 12.49 -0.71
C CYS A 57 5.81 12.50 0.80
N HIS A 58 5.64 11.34 1.46
CA HIS A 58 5.87 11.13 2.88
C HIS A 58 6.81 9.94 3.10
N GLN A 59 7.99 10.20 3.69
CA GLN A 59 8.94 9.15 4.04
C GLN A 59 8.37 8.27 5.15
N ILE A 60 8.30 6.97 4.87
CA ILE A 60 7.98 5.92 5.84
C ILE A 60 9.05 4.83 5.75
N ASP A 61 9.58 4.39 6.88
CA ASP A 61 10.72 3.48 6.95
C ASP A 61 10.33 2.01 6.77
N PHE A 62 9.57 1.72 5.71
CA PHE A 62 9.18 0.35 5.37
C PHE A 62 10.37 -0.54 5.11
N GLU A 63 10.30 -1.77 5.61
CA GLU A 63 11.20 -2.87 5.27
C GLU A 63 10.42 -3.97 4.53
N ARG A 64 11.06 -4.59 3.56
CA ARG A 64 10.43 -5.67 2.77
C ARG A 64 10.11 -6.90 3.61
N SER A 65 11.00 -7.25 4.53
CA SER A 65 10.82 -8.42 5.39
C SER A 65 9.87 -8.11 6.56
N PRO A 66 8.83 -8.92 6.79
CA PRO A 66 7.89 -8.71 7.90
C PRO A 66 8.54 -8.84 9.29
N PHE A 67 9.69 -9.52 9.38
CA PHE A 67 10.40 -9.76 10.64
C PHE A 67 11.31 -8.60 11.08
N LYS A 68 11.43 -7.56 10.28
CA LYS A 68 12.26 -6.39 10.63
C LYS A 68 11.54 -5.48 11.62
N ARG A 69 12.20 -5.18 12.74
CA ARG A 69 11.67 -4.30 13.80
C ARG A 69 11.37 -2.87 13.30
N LYS A 70 12.04 -2.43 12.25
CA LYS A 70 11.76 -1.13 11.60
C LYS A 70 10.33 -1.01 11.10
N ASN A 71 9.66 -2.11 10.77
CA ASN A 71 8.24 -2.07 10.40
C ASN A 71 7.33 -1.60 11.55
N ILE A 72 7.74 -1.71 12.81
CA ILE A 72 7.04 -1.11 13.94
C ILE A 72 7.13 0.43 13.86
N THR A 73 8.30 0.95 13.50
CA THR A 73 8.49 2.39 13.28
C THR A 73 7.66 2.85 12.08
N ALA A 74 7.74 2.13 10.97
CA ALA A 74 6.95 2.42 9.77
C ALA A 74 5.43 2.45 10.07
N TYR A 75 4.94 1.50 10.83
CA TYR A 75 3.54 1.50 11.27
C TYR A 75 3.18 2.75 12.09
N ARG A 76 4.03 3.15 13.05
CA ARG A 76 3.80 4.35 13.88
C ARG A 76 3.84 5.63 13.05
N GLN A 77 4.78 5.72 12.10
CA GLN A 77 4.88 6.84 11.17
C GLN A 77 3.62 6.95 10.30
N LEU A 78 3.16 5.81 9.75
CA LEU A 78 1.98 5.76 8.91
C LEU A 78 0.70 6.10 9.68
N LYS A 79 0.56 5.56 10.89
CA LYS A 79 -0.55 5.88 11.78
C LYS A 79 -0.59 7.37 12.08
N LYS A 80 0.54 7.96 12.47
CA LYS A 80 0.66 9.39 12.74
C LYS A 80 0.28 10.23 11.51
N LEU A 81 0.76 9.84 10.32
CA LEU A 81 0.43 10.51 9.07
C LEU A 81 -1.08 10.52 8.82
N MET A 82 -1.76 9.40 9.05
CA MET A 82 -3.21 9.29 8.89
C MET A 82 -3.97 10.15 9.91
N GLU A 83 -3.51 10.22 11.14
CA GLU A 83 -4.09 11.06 12.20
C GLU A 83 -3.93 12.56 11.91
N GLU A 84 -2.83 12.97 11.29
CA GLU A 84 -2.53 14.39 11.02
C GLU A 84 -3.21 14.94 9.76
N HIS A 85 -3.52 14.11 8.77
CA HIS A 85 -3.97 14.57 7.45
C HIS A 85 -5.42 14.28 7.10
N GLU A 86 -6.14 13.47 7.86
CA GLU A 86 -7.57 13.14 7.63
C GLU A 86 -7.84 12.74 6.16
N PHE A 87 -7.34 11.56 5.76
CA PHE A 87 -7.52 11.07 4.39
C PHE A 87 -8.94 10.53 4.14
N ASP A 88 -9.50 10.87 2.98
CA ASP A 88 -10.81 10.40 2.51
C ASP A 88 -10.72 9.07 1.75
N LEU A 89 -9.52 8.60 1.43
CA LEU A 89 -9.25 7.35 0.73
C LEU A 89 -7.84 6.87 1.03
N VAL A 90 -7.70 5.58 1.30
CA VAL A 90 -6.40 4.89 1.36
C VAL A 90 -6.35 3.84 0.26
N HIS A 91 -5.37 3.91 -0.64
CA HIS A 91 -5.12 2.90 -1.66
C HIS A 91 -3.73 2.31 -1.45
N CYS A 92 -3.67 1.08 -1.02
CA CYS A 92 -2.42 0.43 -0.66
C CYS A 92 -2.06 -0.74 -1.58
N HIS A 93 -0.77 -0.94 -1.73
CA HIS A 93 -0.17 -1.94 -2.60
C HIS A 93 0.98 -2.62 -1.88
N THR A 94 1.49 -3.69 -2.45
CA THR A 94 2.60 -4.49 -1.95
C THR A 94 2.30 -5.17 -0.60
N PRO A 95 2.89 -6.34 -0.30
CA PRO A 95 2.53 -7.07 0.92
C PRO A 95 2.72 -6.28 2.21
N MET A 96 3.89 -5.67 2.40
CA MET A 96 4.17 -4.92 3.63
C MET A 96 3.49 -3.55 3.68
N GLY A 97 3.49 -2.81 2.56
CA GLY A 97 2.76 -1.55 2.45
C GLY A 97 1.27 -1.74 2.69
N GLY A 98 0.68 -2.75 2.03
CA GLY A 98 -0.72 -3.09 2.18
C GLY A 98 -1.09 -3.58 3.59
N ALA A 99 -0.25 -4.39 4.22
CA ALA A 99 -0.51 -4.88 5.58
C ALA A 99 -0.51 -3.75 6.60
N LEU A 100 0.54 -2.92 6.61
CA LEU A 100 0.66 -1.84 7.57
C LEU A 100 -0.36 -0.73 7.32
N ALA A 101 -0.70 -0.44 6.05
CA ALA A 101 -1.71 0.55 5.71
C ALA A 101 -3.11 0.14 6.20
N ARG A 102 -3.52 -1.11 5.96
CA ARG A 102 -4.82 -1.63 6.42
C ARG A 102 -4.95 -1.59 7.94
N LEU A 103 -3.89 -1.98 8.67
CA LEU A 103 -3.84 -1.91 10.14
C LEU A 103 -3.87 -0.47 10.65
N ALA A 104 -3.10 0.44 10.04
CA ALA A 104 -3.07 1.84 10.45
C ALA A 104 -4.43 2.50 10.19
N ALA A 105 -5.00 2.31 9.01
CA ALA A 105 -6.30 2.83 8.62
C ALA A 105 -7.42 2.37 9.56
N HIS A 106 -7.43 1.07 9.92
CA HIS A 106 -8.37 0.54 10.90
C HIS A 106 -8.24 1.25 12.26
N ASN A 107 -7.02 1.41 12.75
CA ASN A 107 -6.77 2.00 14.08
C ASN A 107 -6.92 3.53 14.12
N THR A 108 -6.99 4.19 12.98
CA THR A 108 -7.24 5.65 12.86
C THR A 108 -8.62 5.97 12.30
N HIS A 109 -9.42 4.93 12.02
CA HIS A 109 -10.73 5.07 11.36
C HIS A 109 -10.66 5.83 10.03
N THR A 110 -9.54 5.66 9.30
CA THR A 110 -9.29 6.27 8.01
C THR A 110 -9.76 5.31 6.89
N GLY A 111 -10.55 5.80 5.97
CA GLY A 111 -11.04 4.97 4.87
C GLY A 111 -11.99 5.71 3.95
N PRO A 112 -12.53 5.04 2.92
CA PRO A 112 -12.40 3.62 2.61
C PRO A 112 -10.98 3.17 2.24
N VAL A 113 -10.71 1.86 2.40
CA VAL A 113 -9.43 1.25 2.11
C VAL A 113 -9.53 0.35 0.89
N ILE A 114 -8.77 0.67 -0.14
CA ILE A 114 -8.58 -0.15 -1.34
C ILE A 114 -7.23 -0.86 -1.24
N TYR A 115 -7.20 -2.16 -1.44
CA TYR A 115 -5.97 -2.92 -1.56
C TYR A 115 -5.87 -3.57 -2.94
N THR A 116 -4.79 -3.28 -3.67
CA THR A 116 -4.48 -3.97 -4.93
C THR A 116 -3.44 -5.05 -4.68
N ALA A 117 -3.85 -6.31 -4.85
CA ALA A 117 -2.97 -7.46 -4.79
C ALA A 117 -2.28 -7.67 -6.15
N HIS A 118 -0.96 -7.53 -6.19
CA HIS A 118 -0.12 -7.74 -7.38
C HIS A 118 0.42 -9.17 -7.48
N GLY A 119 -0.25 -10.12 -6.88
CA GLY A 119 0.08 -11.53 -6.79
C GLY A 119 0.20 -11.99 -5.33
N PHE A 120 -0.65 -12.94 -4.93
CA PHE A 120 -0.54 -13.53 -3.61
C PHE A 120 0.69 -14.45 -3.52
N HIS A 121 1.35 -14.45 -2.39
CA HIS A 121 2.50 -15.35 -2.13
C HIS A 121 2.08 -16.81 -1.91
N PHE A 122 0.78 -17.06 -1.78
CA PHE A 122 0.17 -18.37 -1.65
C PHE A 122 -0.59 -18.73 -2.94
N PHE A 123 0.03 -19.50 -3.79
CA PHE A 123 -0.51 -19.97 -5.07
C PHE A 123 -0.28 -21.46 -5.24
N LYS A 124 -0.92 -22.08 -6.25
CA LYS A 124 -0.73 -23.53 -6.51
C LYS A 124 0.72 -23.81 -6.85
N GLY A 125 1.40 -24.57 -5.99
CA GLY A 125 2.85 -24.85 -6.12
C GLY A 125 3.75 -23.94 -5.26
N ALA A 126 3.20 -22.95 -4.57
CA ALA A 126 3.97 -22.18 -3.60
C ALA A 126 4.42 -23.05 -2.40
N PRO A 127 5.59 -22.73 -1.79
CA PRO A 127 6.05 -23.40 -0.58
C PRO A 127 4.98 -23.36 0.51
N LEU A 128 4.85 -24.45 1.29
CA LEU A 128 3.87 -24.53 2.40
C LEU A 128 4.04 -23.40 3.41
N ILE A 129 5.26 -22.96 3.64
CA ILE A 129 5.55 -21.85 4.56
C ILE A 129 4.83 -20.54 4.10
N ASN A 130 4.69 -20.31 2.81
CA ASN A 130 3.97 -19.16 2.28
C ASN A 130 2.47 -19.26 2.61
N TRP A 131 1.89 -20.43 2.49
CA TRP A 131 0.51 -20.69 2.88
C TRP A 131 0.30 -20.52 4.38
N MET A 132 1.25 -20.96 5.20
CA MET A 132 1.17 -20.86 6.66
C MET A 132 1.31 -19.43 7.18
N ILE A 133 2.04 -18.56 6.48
CA ILE A 133 2.31 -17.18 6.92
C ILE A 133 1.39 -16.19 6.20
N TYR A 134 1.41 -16.15 4.87
CA TYR A 134 0.74 -15.08 4.12
C TYR A 134 -0.77 -15.28 4.03
N TYR A 135 -1.26 -16.51 3.89
CA TYR A 135 -2.69 -16.75 3.78
C TYR A 135 -3.47 -16.32 5.04
N PRO A 136 -3.14 -16.74 6.27
CA PRO A 136 -3.87 -16.29 7.45
C PRO A 136 -3.74 -14.79 7.70
N VAL A 137 -2.60 -14.18 7.34
CA VAL A 137 -2.42 -12.73 7.43
C VAL A 137 -3.36 -12.00 6.46
N GLU A 138 -3.47 -12.45 5.22
CA GLU A 138 -4.38 -11.84 4.25
C GLU A 138 -5.85 -12.06 4.64
N CYS A 139 -6.22 -13.25 5.13
CA CYS A 139 -7.56 -13.49 5.67
C CYS A 139 -7.89 -12.60 6.88
N TYR A 140 -6.93 -12.32 7.73
CA TYR A 140 -7.13 -11.39 8.85
C TYR A 140 -7.30 -9.96 8.37
N LEU A 141 -6.44 -9.51 7.45
CA LEU A 141 -6.41 -8.14 6.94
C LEU A 141 -7.57 -7.83 5.98
N SER A 142 -8.20 -8.85 5.38
CA SER A 142 -9.38 -8.66 4.53
C SER A 142 -10.52 -7.98 5.28
N ARG A 143 -10.60 -8.12 6.61
CA ARG A 143 -11.58 -7.45 7.47
C ARG A 143 -11.43 -5.93 7.50
N TYR A 144 -10.26 -5.42 7.12
CA TYR A 144 -9.89 -4.01 7.10
C TYR A 144 -9.71 -3.50 5.67
N THR A 145 -10.39 -4.15 4.71
CA THR A 145 -10.30 -3.85 3.29
C THR A 145 -11.71 -3.67 2.74
N ASP A 146 -12.04 -2.47 2.31
CA ASP A 146 -13.36 -2.18 1.73
C ASP A 146 -13.44 -2.68 0.28
N VAL A 147 -12.33 -2.55 -0.48
CA VAL A 147 -12.24 -3.03 -1.85
C VAL A 147 -10.91 -3.76 -2.08
N LEU A 148 -11.00 -5.01 -2.54
CA LEU A 148 -9.85 -5.79 -2.98
C LEU A 148 -9.81 -5.84 -4.52
N ILE A 149 -8.72 -5.36 -5.10
CA ILE A 149 -8.45 -5.45 -6.53
C ILE A 149 -7.41 -6.56 -6.77
N CYS A 150 -7.76 -7.54 -7.58
CA CYS A 150 -6.84 -8.58 -8.05
C CYS A 150 -6.49 -8.34 -9.51
N ILE A 151 -5.20 -8.35 -9.84
CA ILE A 151 -4.74 -8.08 -11.22
C ILE A 151 -4.83 -9.30 -12.14
N ASN A 152 -5.14 -10.48 -11.59
CA ASN A 152 -5.30 -11.71 -12.36
C ASN A 152 -6.46 -12.58 -11.83
N VAL A 153 -6.93 -13.47 -12.69
CA VAL A 153 -8.09 -14.34 -12.41
C VAL A 153 -7.78 -15.38 -11.32
N GLU A 154 -6.52 -15.81 -11.21
CA GLU A 154 -6.13 -16.82 -10.22
C GLU A 154 -6.22 -16.26 -8.80
N ASP A 155 -5.70 -15.07 -8.57
CA ASP A 155 -5.79 -14.38 -7.28
C ASP A 155 -7.25 -14.01 -6.94
N TYR A 156 -8.02 -13.57 -7.94
CA TYR A 156 -9.45 -13.33 -7.75
C TYR A 156 -10.21 -14.58 -7.26
N LYS A 157 -9.94 -15.75 -7.85
CA LYS A 157 -10.56 -17.01 -7.42
C LYS A 157 -10.15 -17.43 -6.02
N ARG A 158 -8.94 -17.06 -5.57
CA ARG A 158 -8.46 -17.34 -4.21
C ARG A 158 -9.00 -16.38 -3.17
N ALA A 159 -9.29 -15.16 -3.58
CA ALA A 159 -9.84 -14.14 -2.71
C ALA A 159 -11.33 -14.32 -2.39
N LYS A 160 -12.03 -15.16 -3.17
CA LYS A 160 -13.40 -15.60 -2.92
C LYS A 160 -13.47 -16.72 -1.89
#